data_b56e3a4de2907bf1eb37916d4aae99a1
#
_entry.id   b56e3a4de2907bf1eb37916d4aae99a1
#
_cell.length_a   1.000
_cell.length_b   1.000
_cell.length_c   1.000
_cell.angle_alpha   90.00
_cell.angle_beta   90.00
_cell.angle_gamma   90.00
#
_symmetry.space_group_name_H-M   'P 1'
#
loop_
_entity.id
_entity.type
_entity.pdbx_description
1 polymer ?
#
loop_
_entity_poly.entity_id
_entity_poly.type
_entity_poly.pdbx_seq_one_letter_code
_entity_poly.pdbx_strand_id
1 'polypeptide(L)'
;MAKLQQYLTWPAALLIAGFTAGCNAQTEPANLATAAQSSETSKTSQSYQLEWVARLQEPWAMAELADGRLLITEKRGRLKLFNPSNKQLLEVKGVPKVAYGGQGGLGDVALHPQFAQNRWVYLSYVEAGTGGYGAVVARAELDLKDAAQPQLKNVQQIWVQVPKVPGQGHYAHRLLFDQAGYLWVSSGERQKFDPAQDLNSNLGKILRLNADG
;
A
#
# COMPACT_ATOMS: atom_id res chain seq x y z
N MET A 1 -13.51 56.88 8.89
CA MET A 1 -12.32 57.12 9.74
C MET A 1 -11.27 56.09 9.39
N ALA A 2 -10.21 56.54 8.78
CA ALA A 2 -9.09 55.74 8.31
C ALA A 2 -8.02 55.52 9.39
N LYS A 3 -7.34 54.38 9.43
CA LYS A 3 -5.99 54.18 9.97
C LYS A 3 -5.44 52.94 9.32
N LEU A 4 -4.60 53.09 8.37
CA LEU A 4 -3.15 53.24 8.26
C LEU A 4 -2.37 51.97 8.53
N GLN A 5 -1.81 51.47 7.43
CA GLN A 5 -0.71 50.52 7.29
C GLN A 5 0.55 50.93 8.04
N GLN A 6 1.33 49.96 8.50
CA GLN A 6 2.79 50.11 8.63
C GLN A 6 3.51 48.88 8.14
N TYR A 7 4.25 49.07 7.04
CA TYR A 7 5.26 48.17 6.55
C TYR A 7 6.57 48.40 7.31
N LEU A 8 7.20 47.36 7.82
CA LEU A 8 8.58 47.42 8.29
C LEU A 8 9.49 46.73 7.24
N THR A 9 10.29 47.57 6.60
CA THR A 9 11.42 47.17 5.74
C THR A 9 12.68 47.06 6.59
N TRP A 10 13.45 45.99 6.42
CA TRP A 10 14.79 45.84 6.94
C TRP A 10 15.82 45.93 5.81
N PRO A 11 16.90 46.71 5.99
CA PRO A 11 17.93 46.86 4.98
C PRO A 11 19.02 45.77 5.11
N ALA A 12 19.54 45.42 3.97
CA ALA A 12 20.74 44.60 3.79
C ALA A 12 22.02 45.41 4.17
N ALA A 13 22.91 44.77 4.88
CA ALA A 13 24.28 45.25 5.04
C ALA A 13 25.26 44.18 4.62
N LEU A 14 26.00 44.49 3.56
CA LEU A 14 27.15 43.79 3.03
C LEU A 14 28.40 44.18 3.82
N LEU A 15 29.18 43.21 4.26
CA LEU A 15 30.54 43.49 4.78
C LEU A 15 31.54 42.45 4.17
N ILE A 16 32.37 42.97 3.26
CA ILE A 16 33.55 42.35 2.67
C ILE A 16 34.73 42.69 3.57
N ALA A 17 35.51 41.72 4.00
CA ALA A 17 36.87 41.96 4.45
C ALA A 17 37.74 40.77 4.04
N GLY A 18 38.62 41.05 3.09
CA GLY A 18 39.69 40.17 2.69
C GLY A 18 40.93 40.36 3.57
N PHE A 19 41.70 39.32 3.75
CA PHE A 19 43.12 39.40 4.13
C PHE A 19 43.92 38.31 3.42
N THR A 20 44.93 38.79 2.66
CA THR A 20 46.00 38.07 2.01
C THR A 20 47.22 37.97 2.93
N ALA A 21 47.92 36.87 2.88
CA ALA A 21 49.39 36.65 3.05
C ALA A 21 49.56 35.18 3.42
N GLY A 22 50.21 34.34 2.73
CA GLY A 22 51.51 34.30 2.10
C GLY A 22 52.59 33.84 3.06
N CYS A 23 53.04 32.56 2.91
CA CYS A 23 54.47 32.20 3.02
C CYS A 23 54.71 30.72 2.73
N ASN A 24 55.62 30.50 1.79
CA ASN A 24 56.28 29.23 1.46
C ASN A 24 57.10 28.65 2.61
N ALA A 25 57.13 27.33 2.73
CA ALA A 25 58.33 26.61 3.10
C ALA A 25 58.26 25.17 2.57
N GLN A 26 59.12 24.86 1.65
CA GLN A 26 59.45 23.51 1.17
C GLN A 26 60.28 22.79 2.23
N THR A 27 59.96 21.53 2.49
CA THR A 27 60.95 20.49 2.78
C THR A 27 60.32 19.11 2.51
N GLU A 28 60.78 18.43 1.49
CA GLU A 28 60.81 16.97 1.39
C GLU A 28 62.09 16.43 2.08
N PRO A 29 62.29 15.12 2.29
CA PRO A 29 61.44 13.93 2.12
C PRO A 29 61.47 12.95 3.30
N ALA A 30 60.56 12.05 3.41
CA ALA A 30 60.82 10.70 3.93
C ALA A 30 59.75 9.70 3.44
N ASN A 31 60.24 8.82 2.65
CA ASN A 31 59.63 7.63 2.12
C ASN A 31 59.28 6.64 3.26
N LEU A 32 58.03 6.33 3.47
CA LEU A 32 57.61 5.10 4.16
C LEU A 32 56.39 4.53 3.41
N ALA A 33 56.73 3.62 2.50
CA ALA A 33 55.75 2.74 1.90
C ALA A 33 55.16 1.82 2.97
N THR A 34 53.96 2.11 3.45
CA THR A 34 53.15 1.13 4.18
C THR A 34 52.04 0.72 3.23
N ALA A 35 52.17 -0.48 2.70
CA ALA A 35 51.17 -1.13 1.91
C ALA A 35 49.93 -1.34 2.77
N ALA A 36 48.94 -0.44 2.59
CA ALA A 36 47.58 -0.73 3.01
C ALA A 36 47.01 -1.75 2.01
N GLN A 37 47.03 -3.01 2.41
CA GLN A 37 46.21 -4.02 1.74
C GLN A 37 44.74 -3.64 1.92
N SER A 38 44.21 -3.01 0.90
CA SER A 38 42.76 -2.92 0.75
C SER A 38 42.22 -4.34 0.55
N SER A 39 41.69 -4.92 1.62
CA SER A 39 40.85 -6.10 1.49
C SER A 39 39.65 -5.70 0.63
N GLU A 40 39.75 -5.97 -0.65
CA GLU A 40 38.56 -5.99 -1.53
C GLU A 40 37.65 -7.05 -0.98
N THR A 41 36.63 -6.61 -0.21
CA THR A 41 35.49 -7.42 0.13
C THR A 41 34.80 -7.71 -1.21
N SER A 42 35.04 -8.89 -1.76
CA SER A 42 34.37 -9.41 -2.90
C SER A 42 32.85 -9.34 -2.61
N LYS A 43 32.19 -8.29 -3.12
CA LYS A 43 30.73 -8.25 -3.18
C LYS A 43 30.32 -9.38 -4.12
N THR A 44 29.93 -10.50 -3.55
CA THR A 44 29.27 -11.57 -4.27
C THR A 44 27.99 -10.93 -4.85
N SER A 45 28.04 -10.53 -6.12
CA SER A 45 26.86 -10.10 -6.84
C SER A 45 25.97 -11.32 -6.96
N GLN A 46 24.95 -11.43 -6.12
CA GLN A 46 23.88 -12.39 -6.36
C GLN A 46 23.26 -12.03 -7.70
N SER A 47 23.57 -12.82 -8.73
CA SER A 47 22.89 -12.73 -10.00
C SER A 47 21.50 -13.35 -9.83
N TYR A 48 20.45 -12.55 -9.95
CA TYR A 48 19.07 -13.06 -10.05
C TYR A 48 18.59 -12.95 -11.48
N GLN A 49 17.77 -13.90 -11.85
CA GLN A 49 17.14 -13.93 -13.15
C GLN A 49 15.68 -13.50 -13.01
N LEU A 50 15.26 -12.52 -13.84
CA LEU A 50 13.86 -12.07 -13.90
C LEU A 50 13.14 -12.81 -15.01
N GLU A 51 11.97 -13.35 -14.68
CA GLU A 51 11.07 -13.98 -15.63
C GLU A 51 9.69 -13.30 -15.61
N TRP A 52 9.15 -12.98 -16.78
CA TRP A 52 7.79 -12.51 -16.93
C TRP A 52 6.82 -13.70 -16.91
N VAL A 53 5.98 -13.81 -15.88
CA VAL A 53 5.07 -14.95 -15.70
C VAL A 53 3.63 -14.65 -16.08
N ALA A 54 3.17 -13.39 -15.95
CA ALA A 54 1.82 -12.95 -16.30
C ALA A 54 1.78 -11.45 -16.61
N ARG A 55 0.74 -11.01 -17.34
CA ARG A 55 0.41 -9.59 -17.55
C ARG A 55 -0.86 -9.28 -16.79
N LEU A 56 -0.80 -8.27 -15.93
CA LEU A 56 -1.90 -7.78 -15.10
C LEU A 56 -2.12 -6.30 -15.35
N GLN A 57 -3.33 -5.81 -15.03
CA GLN A 57 -3.69 -4.40 -15.17
C GLN A 57 -3.87 -3.77 -13.79
N GLU A 58 -2.96 -2.90 -13.40
CA GLU A 58 -2.96 -2.22 -12.09
C GLU A 58 -3.12 -3.22 -10.93
N PRO A 59 -2.25 -4.27 -10.82
CA PRO A 59 -2.33 -5.21 -9.71
C PRO A 59 -2.07 -4.49 -8.39
N TRP A 60 -2.85 -4.83 -7.35
CA TRP A 60 -2.76 -4.15 -6.06
C TRP A 60 -2.30 -5.07 -4.93
N ALA A 61 -2.90 -6.25 -4.82
CA ALA A 61 -2.56 -7.22 -3.79
C ALA A 61 -2.67 -8.65 -4.30
N MET A 62 -2.07 -9.57 -3.54
CA MET A 62 -2.13 -10.99 -3.87
C MET A 62 -2.18 -11.83 -2.59
N ALA A 63 -2.89 -12.97 -2.65
CA ALA A 63 -2.93 -14.00 -1.62
C ALA A 63 -2.67 -15.37 -2.25
N GLU A 64 -1.84 -16.18 -1.60
CA GLU A 64 -1.50 -17.52 -2.06
C GLU A 64 -2.45 -18.55 -1.46
N LEU A 65 -2.99 -19.43 -2.32
CA LEU A 65 -3.76 -20.60 -1.93
C LEU A 65 -2.81 -21.75 -1.55
N ALA A 66 -3.27 -22.68 -0.72
CA ALA A 66 -2.45 -23.82 -0.28
C ALA A 66 -1.93 -24.72 -1.42
N ASP A 67 -2.52 -24.65 -2.60
CA ASP A 67 -2.09 -25.37 -3.81
C ASP A 67 -1.11 -24.56 -4.70
N GLY A 68 -0.64 -23.41 -4.22
CA GLY A 68 0.32 -22.55 -4.91
C GLY A 68 -0.29 -21.60 -5.96
N ARG A 69 -1.61 -21.65 -6.17
CA ARG A 69 -2.29 -20.64 -7.01
C ARG A 69 -2.40 -19.32 -6.29
N LEU A 70 -2.45 -18.22 -7.02
CA LEU A 70 -2.49 -16.87 -6.49
C LEU A 70 -3.82 -16.19 -6.83
N LEU A 71 -4.49 -15.63 -5.82
CA LEU A 71 -5.53 -14.63 -6.03
C LEU A 71 -4.87 -13.27 -6.14
N ILE A 72 -5.16 -12.52 -7.20
CA ILE A 72 -4.54 -11.21 -7.46
C ILE A 72 -5.64 -10.20 -7.76
N THR A 73 -5.67 -9.11 -7.01
CA THR A 73 -6.60 -8.02 -7.27
C THR A 73 -6.05 -7.07 -8.32
N GLU A 74 -6.92 -6.62 -9.21
CA GLU A 74 -6.66 -5.51 -10.12
C GLU A 74 -7.57 -4.34 -9.73
N LYS A 75 -6.98 -3.17 -9.56
CA LYS A 75 -7.61 -1.97 -9.01
C LYS A 75 -8.95 -1.60 -9.67
N ARG A 76 -9.14 -1.93 -10.95
CA ARG A 76 -10.39 -1.69 -11.69
C ARG A 76 -11.57 -2.57 -11.27
N GLY A 77 -11.41 -3.42 -10.26
CA GLY A 77 -12.48 -4.29 -9.75
C GLY A 77 -12.45 -5.69 -10.34
N ARG A 78 -11.31 -6.20 -10.75
CA ARG A 78 -11.14 -7.57 -11.18
C ARG A 78 -10.31 -8.36 -10.19
N LEU A 79 -10.73 -9.59 -9.93
CA LEU A 79 -9.98 -10.57 -9.17
C LEU A 79 -9.51 -11.65 -10.13
N LYS A 80 -8.22 -11.94 -10.12
CA LYS A 80 -7.60 -12.95 -10.97
C LYS A 80 -7.17 -14.15 -10.14
N LEU A 81 -7.33 -15.34 -10.69
CA LEU A 81 -6.74 -16.57 -10.18
C LEU A 81 -5.61 -16.97 -11.14
N PHE A 82 -4.38 -16.90 -10.67
CA PHE A 82 -3.19 -17.26 -11.44
C PHE A 82 -2.64 -18.60 -10.97
N ASN A 83 -2.33 -19.47 -11.91
CA ASN A 83 -1.66 -20.73 -11.65
C ASN A 83 -0.21 -20.66 -12.17
N PRO A 84 0.80 -20.58 -11.28
CA PRO A 84 2.20 -20.48 -11.69
C PRO A 84 2.70 -21.70 -12.48
N SER A 85 2.16 -22.90 -12.21
CA SER A 85 2.64 -24.14 -12.80
C SER A 85 2.37 -24.26 -14.31
N ASN A 86 1.24 -23.70 -14.76
CA ASN A 86 0.84 -23.73 -16.18
C ASN A 86 0.64 -22.32 -16.78
N LYS A 87 0.96 -21.28 -16.02
CA LYS A 87 0.81 -19.87 -16.39
C LYS A 87 -0.63 -19.44 -16.76
N GLN A 88 -1.62 -20.22 -16.33
CA GLN A 88 -3.02 -19.90 -16.58
C GLN A 88 -3.48 -18.74 -15.70
N LEU A 89 -4.15 -17.77 -16.31
CA LEU A 89 -4.74 -16.61 -15.63
C LEU A 89 -6.25 -16.58 -15.92
N LEU A 90 -7.06 -16.81 -14.88
CA LEU A 90 -8.52 -16.80 -14.99
C LEU A 90 -9.10 -15.59 -14.26
N GLU A 91 -10.25 -15.13 -14.71
CA GLU A 91 -11.02 -14.09 -13.99
C GLU A 91 -12.01 -14.73 -13.03
N VAL A 92 -11.94 -14.35 -11.75
CA VAL A 92 -12.89 -14.76 -10.73
C VAL A 92 -14.15 -13.91 -10.84
N LYS A 93 -15.30 -14.54 -11.03
CA LYS A 93 -16.61 -13.86 -11.12
C LYS A 93 -17.17 -13.49 -9.75
N GLY A 94 -18.19 -12.62 -9.73
CA GLY A 94 -18.90 -12.26 -8.48
C GLY A 94 -18.19 -11.22 -7.61
N VAL A 95 -17.14 -10.55 -8.11
CA VAL A 95 -16.48 -9.44 -7.42
C VAL A 95 -17.47 -8.27 -7.27
N PRO A 96 -17.54 -7.62 -6.08
CA PRO A 96 -18.35 -6.43 -5.89
C PRO A 96 -18.02 -5.31 -6.88
N LYS A 97 -19.03 -4.50 -7.23
CA LYS A 97 -18.79 -3.28 -8.00
C LYS A 97 -17.98 -2.29 -7.17
N VAL A 98 -16.90 -1.77 -7.73
CA VAL A 98 -16.01 -0.83 -7.05
C VAL A 98 -16.08 0.57 -7.63
N ALA A 99 -15.87 1.59 -6.81
CA ALA A 99 -15.64 2.96 -7.25
C ALA A 99 -14.15 3.13 -7.59
N TYR A 100 -13.83 2.91 -8.87
CA TYR A 100 -12.47 3.08 -9.38
C TYR A 100 -12.14 4.56 -9.60
N GLY A 101 -10.98 5.00 -9.10
CA GLY A 101 -10.45 6.35 -9.31
C GLY A 101 -9.45 6.76 -8.22
N GLY A 102 -8.50 7.61 -8.57
CA GLY A 102 -7.43 8.01 -7.67
C GLY A 102 -6.70 6.82 -7.06
N GLN A 103 -6.68 6.71 -5.74
CA GLN A 103 -6.16 5.56 -5.01
C GLN A 103 -7.23 4.48 -4.73
N GLY A 104 -8.48 4.71 -5.14
CA GLY A 104 -9.59 3.80 -4.90
C GLY A 104 -9.79 2.78 -6.00
N GLY A 105 -10.59 1.76 -5.71
CA GLY A 105 -10.90 0.62 -6.55
C GLY A 105 -10.97 -0.66 -5.73
N LEU A 106 -10.64 -1.81 -6.32
CA LEU A 106 -10.42 -3.06 -5.60
C LEU A 106 -9.02 -3.02 -4.98
N GLY A 107 -8.94 -3.25 -3.70
CA GLY A 107 -7.70 -3.19 -2.91
C GLY A 107 -7.20 -4.56 -2.51
N ASP A 108 -7.20 -4.83 -1.21
CA ASP A 108 -6.60 -6.02 -0.65
C ASP A 108 -7.43 -7.29 -0.82
N VAL A 109 -6.75 -8.41 -0.76
CA VAL A 109 -7.33 -9.75 -0.67
C VAL A 109 -6.65 -10.53 0.44
N ALA A 110 -7.42 -11.13 1.33
CA ALA A 110 -6.92 -12.00 2.39
C ALA A 110 -7.74 -13.29 2.45
N LEU A 111 -7.08 -14.39 2.83
CA LEU A 111 -7.76 -15.66 3.09
C LEU A 111 -8.06 -15.77 4.59
N HIS A 112 -9.20 -16.37 4.91
CA HIS A 112 -9.47 -16.77 6.30
C HIS A 112 -8.40 -17.75 6.79
N PRO A 113 -7.97 -17.73 8.07
CA PRO A 113 -6.99 -18.69 8.59
C PRO A 113 -7.40 -20.17 8.40
N GLN A 114 -8.71 -20.45 8.39
CA GLN A 114 -9.28 -21.78 8.12
C GLN A 114 -9.84 -21.88 6.68
N PHE A 115 -9.18 -21.25 5.71
CA PHE A 115 -9.64 -21.22 4.31
C PHE A 115 -9.86 -22.63 3.72
N ALA A 116 -9.03 -23.58 4.08
CA ALA A 116 -9.17 -24.99 3.61
C ALA A 116 -10.55 -25.59 3.94
N GLN A 117 -11.17 -25.18 5.06
CA GLN A 117 -12.47 -25.66 5.53
C GLN A 117 -13.62 -24.80 5.02
N ASN A 118 -13.51 -23.47 5.13
CA ASN A 118 -14.61 -22.53 4.92
C ASN A 118 -14.61 -21.80 3.58
N ARG A 119 -13.47 -21.82 2.86
CA ARG A 119 -13.28 -21.12 1.57
C ARG A 119 -13.50 -19.61 1.61
N TRP A 120 -13.46 -19.00 2.79
CA TRP A 120 -13.69 -17.56 2.91
C TRP A 120 -12.49 -16.73 2.44
N VAL A 121 -12.82 -15.79 1.56
CA VAL A 121 -11.94 -14.74 1.04
C VAL A 121 -12.49 -13.39 1.47
N TYR A 122 -11.60 -12.50 1.86
CA TYR A 122 -11.91 -11.13 2.24
C TYR A 122 -11.34 -10.18 1.19
N LEU A 123 -12.17 -9.24 0.79
CA LEU A 123 -11.80 -8.20 -0.16
C LEU A 123 -12.02 -6.84 0.48
N SER A 124 -11.07 -5.93 0.30
CA SER A 124 -11.30 -4.52 0.56
C SER A 124 -11.46 -3.78 -0.76
N TYR A 125 -12.37 -2.82 -0.81
CA TYR A 125 -12.61 -2.03 -2.00
C TYR A 125 -13.20 -0.68 -1.65
N VAL A 126 -13.28 0.21 -2.61
CA VAL A 126 -13.91 1.52 -2.45
C VAL A 126 -15.32 1.50 -3.04
N GLU A 127 -16.25 2.05 -2.29
CA GLU A 127 -17.63 2.23 -2.69
C GLU A 127 -18.04 3.71 -2.65
N ALA A 128 -18.82 4.15 -3.64
CA ALA A 128 -19.49 5.44 -3.63
C ALA A 128 -20.77 5.38 -2.80
N GLY A 129 -21.14 6.49 -2.17
CA GLY A 129 -22.39 6.60 -1.42
C GLY A 129 -22.64 8.03 -0.95
N THR A 130 -23.62 8.21 -0.07
CA THR A 130 -23.94 9.52 0.47
C THR A 130 -22.71 10.15 1.13
N GLY A 131 -22.36 11.37 0.75
CA GLY A 131 -21.19 12.10 1.25
C GLY A 131 -19.91 11.85 0.44
N GLY A 132 -19.85 10.86 -0.44
CA GLY A 132 -18.67 10.60 -1.28
C GLY A 132 -18.27 9.14 -1.35
N TYR A 133 -17.02 8.85 -1.02
CA TYR A 133 -16.42 7.51 -1.14
C TYR A 133 -15.92 7.02 0.22
N GLY A 134 -15.93 5.72 0.42
CA GLY A 134 -15.39 5.07 1.61
C GLY A 134 -14.88 3.67 1.31
N ALA A 135 -13.93 3.21 2.11
CA ALA A 135 -13.46 1.83 2.04
C ALA A 135 -14.56 0.89 2.60
N VAL A 136 -14.61 -0.30 2.03
CA VAL A 136 -15.53 -1.39 2.42
C VAL A 136 -14.71 -2.66 2.54
N VAL A 137 -15.05 -3.51 3.48
CA VAL A 137 -14.57 -4.88 3.55
C VAL A 137 -15.74 -5.82 3.34
N ALA A 138 -15.58 -6.75 2.41
CA ALA A 138 -16.53 -7.82 2.19
C ALA A 138 -15.87 -9.19 2.37
N ARG A 139 -16.66 -10.14 2.83
CA ARG A 139 -16.33 -11.56 2.90
C ARG A 139 -17.13 -12.31 1.83
N ALA A 140 -16.54 -13.33 1.22
CA ALA A 140 -17.21 -14.18 0.25
C ALA A 140 -16.64 -15.60 0.29
N GLU A 141 -17.39 -16.57 -0.20
CA GLU A 141 -16.94 -17.94 -0.42
C GLU A 141 -16.30 -18.05 -1.83
N LEU A 142 -15.06 -18.50 -1.91
CA LEU A 142 -14.41 -18.80 -3.19
C LEU A 142 -14.83 -20.20 -3.66
N ASP A 143 -15.63 -20.26 -4.71
CA ASP A 143 -16.04 -21.50 -5.37
C ASP A 143 -15.11 -21.82 -6.55
N LEU A 144 -14.42 -22.94 -6.44
CA LEU A 144 -13.49 -23.48 -7.44
C LEU A 144 -13.95 -24.84 -8.00
N LYS A 145 -15.26 -25.19 -7.83
CA LYS A 145 -15.80 -26.47 -8.32
C LYS A 145 -15.70 -26.59 -9.84
N ASP A 146 -15.96 -25.51 -10.55
CA ASP A 146 -15.60 -25.40 -11.96
C ASP A 146 -14.23 -24.74 -12.07
N ALA A 147 -13.23 -25.52 -12.42
CA ALA A 147 -11.85 -25.04 -12.52
C ALA A 147 -11.66 -23.98 -13.63
N ALA A 148 -12.54 -23.91 -14.62
CA ALA A 148 -12.48 -22.93 -15.70
C ALA A 148 -13.24 -21.62 -15.36
N GLN A 149 -14.13 -21.66 -14.38
CA GLN A 149 -15.00 -20.55 -14.01
C GLN A 149 -15.00 -20.29 -12.48
N PRO A 150 -13.85 -19.87 -11.91
CA PRO A 150 -13.79 -19.53 -10.50
C PRO A 150 -14.71 -18.36 -10.19
N GLN A 151 -15.40 -18.41 -9.04
CA GLN A 151 -16.36 -17.38 -8.67
C GLN A 151 -16.43 -17.14 -7.16
N LEU A 152 -16.81 -15.92 -6.78
CA LEU A 152 -17.19 -15.56 -5.42
C LEU A 152 -18.70 -15.77 -5.25
N LYS A 153 -19.09 -16.43 -4.17
CA LYS A 153 -20.49 -16.63 -3.76
C LYS A 153 -20.73 -16.00 -2.40
N ASN A 154 -21.98 -15.77 -2.06
CA ASN A 154 -22.40 -15.30 -0.73
C ASN A 154 -21.63 -14.06 -0.29
N VAL A 155 -21.44 -13.10 -1.20
CA VAL A 155 -20.71 -11.86 -0.92
C VAL A 155 -21.49 -11.06 0.12
N GLN A 156 -20.82 -10.73 1.24
CA GLN A 156 -21.40 -10.01 2.36
C GLN A 156 -20.46 -8.88 2.77
N GLN A 157 -20.97 -7.64 2.83
CA GLN A 157 -20.25 -6.54 3.46
C GLN A 157 -20.21 -6.77 4.97
N ILE A 158 -19.02 -6.72 5.56
CA ILE A 158 -18.81 -6.90 6.99
C ILE A 158 -18.32 -5.63 7.68
N TRP A 159 -17.84 -4.67 6.93
CA TRP A 159 -17.46 -3.35 7.45
C TRP A 159 -17.50 -2.29 6.37
N VAL A 160 -17.88 -1.08 6.76
CA VAL A 160 -17.90 0.11 5.88
C VAL A 160 -17.27 1.28 6.61
N GLN A 161 -16.37 1.98 5.93
CA GLN A 161 -15.77 3.22 6.43
C GLN A 161 -16.83 4.31 6.52
N VAL A 162 -17.03 4.88 7.71
CA VAL A 162 -17.96 5.99 7.96
C VAL A 162 -17.25 7.12 8.71
N PRO A 163 -17.58 8.40 8.36
CA PRO A 163 -18.42 8.80 7.23
C PRO A 163 -17.74 8.54 5.88
N LYS A 164 -18.52 8.36 4.81
CA LYS A 164 -18.02 8.50 3.44
C LYS A 164 -17.77 9.98 3.17
N VAL A 165 -16.65 10.30 2.52
CA VAL A 165 -16.23 11.69 2.29
C VAL A 165 -15.79 11.93 0.85
N PRO A 166 -15.84 13.17 0.34
CA PRO A 166 -15.33 13.50 -0.99
C PRO A 166 -13.82 13.25 -1.11
N GLY A 167 -13.36 13.02 -2.33
CA GLY A 167 -11.97 12.73 -2.65
C GLY A 167 -11.69 11.24 -2.83
N GLN A 168 -10.57 10.92 -3.49
CA GLN A 168 -10.23 9.56 -3.91
C GLN A 168 -8.83 9.15 -3.46
N GLY A 169 -8.40 9.61 -2.28
CA GLY A 169 -7.11 9.29 -1.70
C GLY A 169 -7.19 8.77 -0.27
N HIS A 170 -6.07 8.25 0.22
CA HIS A 170 -5.80 7.75 1.57
C HIS A 170 -6.88 6.79 2.08
N TYR A 171 -7.19 5.75 1.33
CA TYR A 171 -8.13 4.71 1.77
C TYR A 171 -7.47 3.70 2.71
N ALA A 172 -6.18 3.44 2.54
CA ALA A 172 -5.41 2.37 3.19
C ALA A 172 -5.99 0.98 2.87
N HIS A 173 -6.98 0.53 3.59
CA HIS A 173 -7.76 -0.71 3.46
C HIS A 173 -6.96 -2.01 3.27
N ARG A 174 -5.80 -2.15 3.97
CA ARG A 174 -5.07 -3.41 4.09
C ARG A 174 -5.76 -4.33 5.09
N LEU A 175 -5.70 -5.63 4.82
CA LEU A 175 -6.34 -6.71 5.58
C LEU A 175 -5.28 -7.66 6.13
N LEU A 176 -5.41 -8.04 7.40
CA LEU A 176 -4.53 -9.02 8.03
C LEU A 176 -5.29 -9.81 9.10
N PHE A 177 -5.22 -11.13 9.08
CA PHE A 177 -5.67 -11.96 10.19
C PHE A 177 -4.56 -12.16 11.20
N ASP A 178 -4.89 -12.02 12.48
CA ASP A 178 -4.00 -12.42 13.56
C ASP A 178 -4.16 -13.92 13.89
N GLN A 179 -3.28 -14.43 14.77
CA GLN A 179 -3.32 -15.83 15.21
C GLN A 179 -4.57 -16.20 16.01
N ALA A 180 -5.24 -15.22 16.61
CA ALA A 180 -6.50 -15.42 17.34
C ALA A 180 -7.73 -15.41 16.41
N GLY A 181 -7.55 -15.17 15.11
CA GLY A 181 -8.60 -15.17 14.09
C GLY A 181 -9.35 -13.86 13.94
N TYR A 182 -8.84 -12.76 14.52
CA TYR A 182 -9.39 -11.43 14.29
C TYR A 182 -8.86 -10.82 13.00
N LEU A 183 -9.73 -10.11 12.31
CA LEU A 183 -9.39 -9.36 11.10
C LEU A 183 -8.98 -7.92 11.46
N TRP A 184 -7.75 -7.56 11.13
CA TRP A 184 -7.24 -6.19 11.24
C TRP A 184 -7.42 -5.47 9.91
N VAL A 185 -7.94 -4.25 9.98
CA VAL A 185 -8.19 -3.40 8.82
C VAL A 185 -7.56 -2.04 9.03
N SER A 186 -6.70 -1.62 8.11
CA SER A 186 -6.23 -0.23 8.10
C SER A 186 -7.26 0.66 7.40
N SER A 187 -7.71 1.71 8.08
CA SER A 187 -8.67 2.69 7.57
C SER A 187 -7.99 4.05 7.44
N GLY A 188 -7.79 4.53 6.23
CA GLY A 188 -7.13 5.81 5.97
C GLY A 188 -8.00 7.01 6.34
N GLU A 189 -7.36 8.15 6.59
CA GLU A 189 -8.01 9.40 7.02
C GLU A 189 -8.60 10.21 5.85
N ARG A 190 -8.48 9.71 4.62
CA ARG A 190 -9.12 10.24 3.42
C ARG A 190 -8.68 11.67 3.06
N GLN A 191 -7.44 12.06 3.40
CA GLN A 191 -6.90 13.40 3.22
C GLN A 191 -7.70 14.47 3.97
N LYS A 192 -8.25 14.11 5.16
CA LYS A 192 -9.06 15.00 6.01
C LYS A 192 -8.36 15.38 7.31
N PHE A 193 -7.21 14.76 7.61
CA PHE A 193 -6.34 15.01 8.77
C PHE A 193 -7.04 14.82 10.12
N ASP A 194 -7.85 15.77 10.57
CA ASP A 194 -8.46 15.81 11.89
C ASP A 194 -9.27 14.58 12.30
N PRO A 195 -10.06 13.93 11.40
CA PRO A 195 -10.79 12.72 11.77
C PRO A 195 -9.92 11.58 12.29
N ALA A 196 -8.61 11.58 12.01
CA ALA A 196 -7.69 10.59 12.55
C ALA A 196 -7.61 10.66 14.10
N GLN A 197 -7.87 11.82 14.69
CA GLN A 197 -7.86 12.05 16.14
C GLN A 197 -9.26 11.89 16.78
N ASP A 198 -10.33 11.81 15.98
CA ASP A 198 -11.69 11.64 16.46
C ASP A 198 -12.04 10.15 16.62
N LEU A 199 -12.27 9.72 17.87
CA LEU A 199 -12.64 8.33 18.19
C LEU A 199 -14.06 7.95 17.74
N ASN A 200 -14.91 8.92 17.40
CA ASN A 200 -16.26 8.68 16.85
C ASN A 200 -16.27 8.46 15.32
N SER A 201 -15.10 8.58 14.69
CA SER A 201 -14.91 8.35 13.26
C SER A 201 -14.02 7.14 13.04
N ASN A 202 -14.28 6.33 12.03
CA ASN A 202 -13.34 5.27 11.65
C ASN A 202 -12.40 5.65 10.49
N LEU A 203 -12.27 6.95 10.21
CA LEU A 203 -11.20 7.50 9.37
C LEU A 203 -9.89 7.60 10.15
N GLY A 204 -8.78 7.17 9.54
CA GLY A 204 -7.45 7.22 10.17
C GLY A 204 -7.30 6.30 11.37
N LYS A 205 -7.80 5.05 11.27
CA LYS A 205 -7.80 4.06 12.35
C LYS A 205 -7.21 2.73 11.91
N ILE A 206 -6.74 1.98 12.88
CA ILE A 206 -6.54 0.53 12.73
C ILE A 206 -7.69 -0.14 13.49
N LEU A 207 -8.44 -0.95 12.79
CA LEU A 207 -9.62 -1.64 13.31
C LEU A 207 -9.30 -3.11 13.54
N ARG A 208 -9.90 -3.69 14.58
CA ARG A 208 -9.85 -5.12 14.87
C ARG A 208 -11.28 -5.64 14.91
N LEU A 209 -11.61 -6.53 14.01
CA LEU A 209 -12.97 -7.06 13.81
C LEU A 209 -12.99 -8.57 14.07
N ASN A 210 -14.15 -9.10 14.38
CA ASN A 210 -14.39 -10.53 14.21
C ASN A 210 -14.32 -10.89 12.71
N ALA A 211 -14.24 -12.18 12.40
CA ALA A 211 -14.22 -12.63 11.00
C ALA A 211 -15.54 -12.36 10.24
N ASP A 212 -16.60 -12.01 10.95
CA ASP A 212 -17.91 -11.63 10.37
C ASP A 212 -18.25 -10.14 10.49
N GLY A 213 -17.31 -9.33 11.06
CA GLY A 213 -17.43 -7.86 11.18
C GLY A 213 -17.50 -7.35 12.61
#